data_63a63b5f95cfa73dc436b43d26a9467a
#
_entry.id   63a63b5f95cfa73dc436b43d26a9467a
#
_cell.length_a   1.000
_cell.length_b   1.000
_cell.length_c   1.000
_cell.angle_alpha   90.00
_cell.angle_beta   90.00
_cell.angle_gamma   90.00
#
_symmetry.space_group_name_H-M   'P 1'
#
loop_
_entity.id
_entity.type
_entity.pdbx_description
1 polymer ?
#
loop_
_entity_poly.entity_id
_entity_poly.type
_entity_poly.pdbx_seq_one_letter_code
_entity_poly.pdbx_strand_id
1 'polypeptide(L)'
;MKKSYFVLTLCLAISLTGCQLTKNATIASEDITTQTLNLSYLATRTDATLVETPSSPQIEETSTLTTDQTFDLTQDLELTQVSGFYQFTEGPVASQDGSVYFSDINAGKIYKWSQDGSVSVFIKGLNAPNGLAIDSAENLVVCEGGNGRLISITPQGVISVLADQYNGIRFNEPNDLWIDPKDGIYFTDPAYNSPVVQEGEYVYYVPPMGGQVVRVVENLVKPNGIEGSKDGKKIYIADWGANQTYVYDINSDGSLLNQRMIVASGSDGLALDDMGNLYLATPNKISIYDTSGQLVRELLTPENPTNLTFTGLNGSILFITARSAVYTVQFVTIDESSTTNSSLPTNSSGFTLTSPDILEGGVLPVEYTCDGVSSTLALNWSGAPDGTVSYAILMDHIASPTDIHWYWILYDIPANITSLLKNTTGIGVLGTNGVNDKLEYAPPCSKGPGSKTYTYTVFALSAEPQFSVEPDQIDREVFLAAVQGITLASATLNVTYTRP
;
A
#
# COMPACT_ATOMS: atom_id res chain seq x y z
N MET A 1 39.93 -47.44 25.80
CA MET A 1 38.56 -47.06 25.47
C MET A 1 38.15 -45.93 26.42
N LYS A 2 38.17 -44.68 25.95
CA LYS A 2 37.77 -43.49 26.74
C LYS A 2 36.26 -43.27 26.51
N LYS A 3 35.46 -43.36 27.58
CA LYS A 3 34.04 -43.03 27.58
C LYS A 3 33.89 -41.51 27.73
N SER A 4 33.28 -40.84 26.75
CA SER A 4 32.89 -39.44 26.86
C SER A 4 31.49 -39.36 27.50
N TYR A 5 31.34 -38.52 28.50
CA TYR A 5 30.05 -38.24 29.13
C TYR A 5 29.49 -36.94 28.57
N PHE A 6 28.26 -36.95 28.10
CA PHE A 6 27.48 -35.74 27.77
C PHE A 6 26.57 -35.40 28.96
N VAL A 7 26.68 -34.21 29.47
CA VAL A 7 25.80 -33.67 30.52
C VAL A 7 24.74 -32.80 29.82
N LEU A 8 23.49 -33.22 29.93
CA LEU A 8 22.34 -32.42 29.46
C LEU A 8 21.74 -31.73 30.70
N THR A 9 21.85 -30.40 30.78
CA THR A 9 21.24 -29.60 31.86
C THR A 9 19.90 -29.04 31.34
N LEU A 10 18.78 -29.49 31.91
CA LEU A 10 17.46 -28.97 31.66
C LEU A 10 17.14 -27.93 32.75
N CYS A 11 17.10 -26.64 32.40
CA CYS A 11 16.66 -25.58 33.30
C CYS A 11 15.17 -25.31 33.05
N LEU A 12 14.32 -25.63 34.00
CA LEU A 12 12.92 -25.21 34.04
C LEU A 12 12.82 -24.00 34.98
N ALA A 13 12.63 -22.82 34.44
CA ALA A 13 12.44 -21.61 35.24
C ALA A 13 10.92 -21.40 35.48
N ILE A 14 10.48 -21.61 36.72
CA ILE A 14 9.17 -21.15 37.19
C ILE A 14 9.47 -20.06 38.21
N SER A 15 9.14 -18.83 37.88
CA SER A 15 9.23 -17.68 38.79
C SER A 15 7.99 -17.60 39.67
N LEU A 16 8.09 -18.07 40.91
CA LEU A 16 7.21 -17.69 42.00
C LEU A 16 8.12 -17.24 43.15
N THR A 17 7.82 -16.09 43.65
CA THR A 17 8.53 -15.42 44.75
C THR A 17 8.74 -16.34 45.95
N GLY A 18 10.01 -16.63 46.26
CA GLY A 18 10.46 -17.03 47.57
C GLY A 18 10.51 -18.52 47.89
N CYS A 19 11.23 -19.35 47.10
CA CYS A 19 11.94 -20.52 47.63
C CYS A 19 12.81 -21.14 46.51
N GLN A 20 14.13 -21.20 46.70
CA GLN A 20 15.04 -21.98 45.86
C GLN A 20 15.08 -23.42 46.35
N LEU A 21 14.85 -24.36 45.45
CA LEU A 21 15.17 -25.77 45.61
C LEU A 21 15.89 -26.28 44.37
N THR A 22 17.19 -26.45 44.46
CA THR A 22 18.03 -27.17 43.49
C THR A 22 18.00 -28.66 43.79
N LYS A 23 17.59 -29.49 42.84
CA LYS A 23 17.86 -30.92 42.84
C LYS A 23 18.52 -31.32 41.53
N ASN A 24 19.76 -31.79 41.61
CA ASN A 24 20.47 -32.47 40.52
C ASN A 24 20.03 -33.94 40.50
N ALA A 25 19.58 -34.43 39.36
CA ALA A 25 19.39 -35.86 39.16
C ALA A 25 20.24 -36.31 37.97
N THR A 26 21.09 -37.31 38.19
CA THR A 26 21.91 -37.98 37.18
C THR A 26 21.20 -39.26 36.74
N ILE A 27 20.91 -39.42 35.46
CA ILE A 27 20.34 -40.67 34.93
C ILE A 27 21.38 -41.30 34.00
N ALA A 28 21.70 -42.58 34.28
CA ALA A 28 22.56 -43.40 33.43
C ALA A 28 21.74 -44.05 32.31
N SER A 29 22.29 -44.02 31.10
CA SER A 29 21.65 -44.59 29.91
C SER A 29 21.80 -46.10 29.85
N GLU A 30 20.70 -46.82 29.94
CA GLU A 30 20.50 -48.14 29.30
C GLU A 30 19.02 -48.30 29.01
N ASP A 31 18.75 -48.68 27.72
CA ASP A 31 17.50 -49.15 27.13
C ASP A 31 16.19 -48.34 27.35
N ILE A 32 15.85 -47.55 26.35
CA ILE A 32 14.51 -46.98 26.21
C ILE A 32 13.75 -47.75 25.13
N THR A 33 12.96 -48.72 25.55
CA THR A 33 11.78 -49.19 24.80
C THR A 33 10.55 -48.44 25.32
N THR A 34 9.77 -47.95 24.38
CA THR A 34 8.52 -47.20 24.52
C THR A 34 7.66 -47.56 25.76
N GLN A 35 7.49 -46.63 26.71
CA GLN A 35 6.36 -46.63 27.63
C GLN A 35 5.75 -45.22 27.73
N THR A 36 4.48 -45.14 27.41
CA THR A 36 3.61 -44.00 27.65
C THR A 36 3.42 -43.74 29.14
N LEU A 37 3.85 -42.58 29.62
CA LEU A 37 3.61 -42.12 31.01
C LEU A 37 2.20 -41.45 31.09
N ASN A 38 1.28 -42.14 31.77
CA ASN A 38 0.01 -41.55 32.23
C ASN A 38 0.25 -40.91 33.59
N LEU A 39 0.19 -39.58 33.65
CA LEU A 39 0.17 -38.82 34.91
C LEU A 39 -1.26 -38.48 35.30
N SER A 40 -1.85 -39.26 36.21
CA SER A 40 -3.07 -38.87 36.93
C SER A 40 -2.67 -38.13 38.22
N TYR A 41 -3.08 -36.85 38.28
CA TYR A 41 -2.89 -36.00 39.49
C TYR A 41 -4.14 -35.98 40.32
N LEU A 42 -4.09 -36.44 41.55
CA LEU A 42 -5.13 -36.29 42.57
C LEU A 42 -4.99 -34.91 43.25
N ALA A 43 -5.99 -34.07 43.07
CA ALA A 43 -6.11 -32.83 43.82
C ALA A 43 -7.03 -33.03 45.03
N THR A 44 -6.52 -32.83 46.22
CA THR A 44 -7.30 -32.70 47.46
C THR A 44 -7.76 -31.24 47.63
N ARG A 45 -9.06 -31.06 47.77
CA ARG A 45 -9.73 -29.76 48.04
C ARG A 45 -9.36 -29.30 49.46
N THR A 46 -9.01 -28.01 49.58
CA THR A 46 -9.20 -27.23 50.81
C THR A 46 -9.98 -25.97 50.44
N ASP A 47 -11.10 -25.76 51.11
CA ASP A 47 -11.97 -24.59 50.94
C ASP A 47 -11.25 -23.30 51.32
N ALA A 48 -11.18 -22.36 50.37
CA ALA A 48 -10.86 -20.96 50.64
C ALA A 48 -11.92 -20.08 49.98
N THR A 49 -12.57 -19.28 50.77
CA THR A 49 -13.56 -18.28 50.40
C THR A 49 -12.97 -17.26 49.43
N LEU A 50 -13.61 -17.12 48.26
CA LEU A 50 -13.26 -16.11 47.27
C LEU A 50 -13.74 -14.73 47.75
N VAL A 51 -12.80 -13.81 47.91
CA VAL A 51 -13.05 -12.36 47.98
C VAL A 51 -13.02 -11.85 46.56
N GLU A 52 -14.12 -11.32 46.07
CA GLU A 52 -14.21 -10.67 44.76
C GLU A 52 -13.34 -9.41 44.71
N THR A 53 -12.34 -9.37 43.87
CA THR A 53 -11.66 -8.14 43.47
C THR A 53 -12.39 -7.53 42.28
N PRO A 54 -12.50 -6.17 42.20
CA PRO A 54 -13.22 -5.52 41.10
C PRO A 54 -12.46 -5.75 39.79
N SER A 55 -13.23 -6.08 38.75
CA SER A 55 -12.76 -6.31 37.37
C SER A 55 -12.03 -5.12 36.82
N SER A 56 -10.81 -5.36 36.32
CA SER A 56 -10.10 -4.41 35.43
C SER A 56 -10.93 -4.14 34.18
N PRO A 57 -10.92 -2.91 33.65
CA PRO A 57 -11.60 -2.61 32.41
C PRO A 57 -11.00 -3.46 31.27
N GLN A 58 -11.88 -4.17 30.58
CA GLN A 58 -11.54 -4.82 29.32
C GLN A 58 -11.12 -3.75 28.35
N ILE A 59 -9.90 -3.83 27.84
CA ILE A 59 -9.48 -3.08 26.66
C ILE A 59 -10.23 -3.76 25.51
N GLU A 60 -11.25 -3.10 24.96
CA GLU A 60 -11.80 -3.47 23.66
C GLU A 60 -10.66 -3.33 22.64
N GLU A 61 -10.21 -4.45 22.10
CA GLU A 61 -9.45 -4.44 20.85
C GLU A 61 -10.35 -3.80 19.79
N THR A 62 -10.08 -2.56 19.48
CA THR A 62 -10.61 -1.92 18.27
C THR A 62 -10.01 -2.70 17.10
N SER A 63 -10.75 -3.70 16.59
CA SER A 63 -10.50 -4.25 15.28
C SER A 63 -10.68 -3.09 14.29
N THR A 64 -9.57 -2.60 13.75
CA THR A 64 -9.61 -1.78 12.53
C THR A 64 -10.17 -2.70 11.44
N LEU A 65 -11.44 -2.53 11.13
CA LEU A 65 -12.03 -3.08 9.91
C LEU A 65 -11.32 -2.39 8.75
N THR A 66 -10.32 -3.05 8.19
CA THR A 66 -9.86 -2.73 6.84
C THR A 66 -10.99 -3.16 5.91
N THR A 67 -11.76 -2.21 5.42
CA THR A 67 -12.70 -2.45 4.33
C THR A 67 -11.87 -2.79 3.10
N ASP A 68 -12.04 -4.00 2.57
CA ASP A 68 -11.46 -4.39 1.28
C ASP A 68 -11.96 -3.39 0.23
N GLN A 69 -11.02 -2.74 -0.45
CA GLN A 69 -11.36 -1.69 -1.43
C GLN A 69 -11.63 -2.32 -2.79
N THR A 70 -12.76 -2.00 -3.37
CA THR A 70 -13.15 -2.42 -4.72
C THR A 70 -12.84 -1.31 -5.71
N PHE A 71 -12.11 -1.62 -6.80
CA PHE A 71 -11.87 -0.67 -7.88
C PHE A 71 -12.98 -0.74 -8.93
N ASP A 72 -13.41 0.42 -9.43
CA ASP A 72 -14.30 0.48 -10.58
C ASP A 72 -13.51 0.27 -11.88
N LEU A 73 -13.45 -0.98 -12.31
CA LEU A 73 -12.79 -1.36 -13.55
C LEU A 73 -13.60 -1.01 -14.82
N THR A 74 -14.79 -0.42 -14.71
CA THR A 74 -15.63 -0.03 -15.85
C THR A 74 -15.36 1.39 -16.35
N GLN A 75 -14.71 2.23 -15.55
CA GLN A 75 -14.40 3.62 -15.90
C GLN A 75 -13.25 3.72 -16.90
N ASP A 76 -13.16 4.85 -17.59
CA ASP A 76 -12.01 5.16 -18.42
C ASP A 76 -10.79 5.42 -17.51
N LEU A 77 -9.82 4.52 -17.58
CA LEU A 77 -8.58 4.61 -16.82
C LEU A 77 -7.51 5.26 -17.69
N GLU A 78 -6.99 6.39 -17.24
CA GLU A 78 -5.93 7.12 -17.95
C GLU A 78 -4.56 6.69 -17.45
N LEU A 79 -3.69 6.30 -18.39
CA LEU A 79 -2.30 5.98 -18.13
C LEU A 79 -1.46 7.26 -18.22
N THR A 80 -0.86 7.66 -17.11
CA THR A 80 0.00 8.84 -17.03
C THR A 80 1.47 8.44 -16.94
N GLN A 81 2.30 8.92 -17.86
CA GLN A 81 3.75 8.75 -17.75
C GLN A 81 4.31 9.71 -16.70
N VAL A 82 4.92 9.17 -15.66
CA VAL A 82 5.46 9.96 -14.55
C VAL A 82 6.97 10.19 -14.64
N SER A 83 7.69 9.31 -15.34
CA SER A 83 9.12 9.50 -15.62
C SER A 83 9.59 8.61 -16.79
N GLY A 84 10.79 8.87 -17.34
CA GLY A 84 11.35 8.14 -18.48
C GLY A 84 12.85 8.28 -18.63
N PHE A 85 13.37 7.76 -19.76
CA PHE A 85 14.79 7.72 -20.11
C PHE A 85 15.62 6.73 -19.27
N TYR A 86 15.02 5.66 -18.79
CA TYR A 86 15.69 4.54 -18.16
C TYR A 86 16.23 3.55 -19.20
N GLN A 87 17.10 2.63 -18.76
CA GLN A 87 17.62 1.59 -19.66
C GLN A 87 16.72 0.35 -19.66
N PHE A 88 16.24 -0.09 -18.50
CA PHE A 88 15.25 -1.15 -18.37
C PHE A 88 14.68 -1.16 -16.94
N THR A 89 13.51 -0.56 -16.78
CA THR A 89 12.84 -0.47 -15.48
C THR A 89 12.15 -1.78 -15.10
N GLU A 90 12.19 -2.15 -13.81
CA GLU A 90 11.65 -3.38 -13.26
C GLU A 90 11.28 -3.25 -11.78
N GLY A 91 10.69 -4.33 -11.26
CA GLY A 91 10.49 -4.68 -9.87
C GLY A 91 10.03 -3.54 -8.97
N PRO A 92 8.90 -2.87 -9.25
CA PRO A 92 8.43 -1.79 -8.39
C PRO A 92 7.88 -2.34 -7.07
N VAL A 93 8.17 -1.66 -5.97
CA VAL A 93 7.56 -1.95 -4.66
C VAL A 93 7.14 -0.67 -3.97
N ALA A 94 5.92 -0.66 -3.44
CA ALA A 94 5.40 0.46 -2.67
C ALA A 94 5.89 0.44 -1.22
N SER A 95 6.26 1.61 -0.71
CA SER A 95 6.59 1.85 0.70
C SER A 95 5.35 2.36 1.44
N GLN A 96 5.35 2.25 2.77
CA GLN A 96 4.25 2.70 3.63
C GLN A 96 3.95 4.20 3.52
N ASP A 97 4.95 5.02 3.11
CA ASP A 97 4.77 6.46 2.84
C ASP A 97 4.14 6.75 1.47
N GLY A 98 3.75 5.69 0.72
CA GLY A 98 3.16 5.76 -0.61
C GLY A 98 4.17 6.05 -1.72
N SER A 99 5.47 6.14 -1.42
CA SER A 99 6.51 6.18 -2.44
C SER A 99 6.74 4.81 -3.06
N VAL A 100 7.36 4.76 -4.24
CA VAL A 100 7.66 3.50 -4.93
C VAL A 100 9.15 3.43 -5.24
N TYR A 101 9.78 2.32 -4.83
CA TYR A 101 11.11 1.98 -5.32
C TYR A 101 10.97 1.14 -6.58
N PHE A 102 11.85 1.36 -7.56
CA PHE A 102 11.91 0.55 -8.78
C PHE A 102 13.35 0.43 -9.28
N SER A 103 13.68 -0.67 -9.89
CA SER A 103 15.01 -0.94 -10.43
C SER A 103 15.16 -0.44 -11.86
N ASP A 104 16.39 -0.13 -12.26
CA ASP A 104 16.85 -0.02 -13.65
C ASP A 104 17.97 -1.03 -13.80
N ILE A 105 17.63 -2.19 -14.34
CA ILE A 105 18.51 -3.38 -14.41
C ILE A 105 19.84 -3.03 -15.06
N ASN A 106 19.77 -2.45 -16.26
CA ASN A 106 20.96 -2.20 -17.09
C ASN A 106 21.80 -1.02 -16.56
N ALA A 107 21.18 -0.09 -15.83
CA ALA A 107 21.91 1.01 -15.20
C ALA A 107 22.51 0.62 -13.83
N GLY A 108 22.12 -0.54 -13.26
CA GLY A 108 22.56 -0.99 -11.94
C GLY A 108 22.13 -0.05 -10.83
N LYS A 109 20.89 0.45 -10.90
CA LYS A 109 20.35 1.46 -9.97
C LYS A 109 18.98 1.05 -9.46
N ILE A 110 18.65 1.58 -8.28
CA ILE A 110 17.28 1.63 -7.76
C ILE A 110 16.92 3.10 -7.59
N TYR A 111 15.75 3.46 -8.06
CA TYR A 111 15.16 4.78 -7.94
C TYR A 111 14.05 4.77 -6.91
N LYS A 112 13.75 5.93 -6.34
CA LYS A 112 12.57 6.20 -5.52
C LYS A 112 11.73 7.27 -6.22
N TRP A 113 10.49 6.92 -6.55
CA TRP A 113 9.44 7.85 -6.93
C TRP A 113 8.65 8.26 -5.67
N SER A 114 8.33 9.53 -5.53
CA SER A 114 7.51 10.06 -4.44
C SER A 114 6.17 10.56 -4.99
N GLN A 115 5.14 10.60 -4.15
CA GLN A 115 3.79 11.03 -4.55
C GLN A 115 3.72 12.48 -5.06
N ASP A 116 4.72 13.31 -4.78
CA ASP A 116 4.88 14.66 -5.35
C ASP A 116 5.37 14.63 -6.82
N GLY A 117 5.52 13.44 -7.40
CA GLY A 117 5.99 13.23 -8.77
C GLY A 117 7.51 13.25 -8.91
N SER A 118 8.28 13.52 -7.85
CA SER A 118 9.74 13.53 -7.92
C SER A 118 10.32 12.13 -8.01
N VAL A 119 11.43 11.98 -8.77
CA VAL A 119 12.19 10.72 -8.84
C VAL A 119 13.64 11.01 -8.49
N SER A 120 14.19 10.23 -7.57
CA SER A 120 15.59 10.31 -7.13
C SER A 120 16.28 8.95 -7.20
N VAL A 121 17.62 8.96 -7.28
CA VAL A 121 18.40 7.72 -7.16
C VAL A 121 18.49 7.34 -5.68
N PHE A 122 17.93 6.19 -5.31
CA PHE A 122 18.09 5.64 -3.97
C PHE A 122 19.47 5.01 -3.79
N ILE A 123 19.88 4.12 -4.72
CA ILE A 123 21.19 3.47 -4.68
C ILE A 123 21.68 3.15 -6.09
N LYS A 124 23.01 3.00 -6.25
CA LYS A 124 23.67 2.67 -7.53
C LYS A 124 24.84 1.72 -7.31
N GLY A 125 25.29 1.08 -8.40
CA GLY A 125 26.43 0.18 -8.39
C GLY A 125 26.06 -1.26 -8.07
N LEU A 126 24.78 -1.61 -8.20
CA LEU A 126 24.28 -2.97 -8.16
C LEU A 126 24.51 -3.68 -9.50
N ASN A 127 24.53 -5.00 -9.48
CA ASN A 127 24.70 -5.81 -10.68
C ASN A 127 23.38 -6.42 -11.13
N ALA A 128 22.71 -5.78 -12.08
CA ALA A 128 21.39 -6.15 -12.58
C ALA A 128 20.36 -6.33 -11.43
N PRO A 129 20.05 -5.28 -10.66
CA PRO A 129 18.95 -5.32 -9.71
C PRO A 129 17.62 -5.49 -10.47
N ASN A 130 16.73 -6.37 -9.99
CA ASN A 130 15.48 -6.67 -10.66
C ASN A 130 14.30 -6.52 -9.68
N GLY A 131 13.58 -7.57 -9.32
CA GLY A 131 12.46 -7.54 -8.38
C GLY A 131 12.84 -6.97 -7.02
N LEU A 132 11.92 -6.21 -6.43
CA LEU A 132 12.08 -5.55 -5.13
C LEU A 132 10.89 -5.90 -4.22
N ALA A 133 11.15 -6.06 -2.92
CA ALA A 133 10.14 -6.10 -1.87
C ALA A 133 10.64 -5.37 -0.63
N ILE A 134 9.76 -5.01 0.30
CA ILE A 134 10.11 -4.37 1.58
C ILE A 134 9.78 -5.34 2.71
N ASP A 135 10.75 -5.62 3.60
CA ASP A 135 10.56 -6.49 4.76
C ASP A 135 9.90 -5.75 5.94
N SER A 136 9.52 -6.48 6.98
CA SER A 136 8.88 -5.90 8.19
C SER A 136 9.76 -4.91 8.95
N ALA A 137 11.08 -4.88 8.68
CA ALA A 137 12.04 -3.94 9.25
C ALA A 137 12.33 -2.75 8.32
N GLU A 138 11.51 -2.53 7.28
CA GLU A 138 11.63 -1.44 6.30
C GLU A 138 12.90 -1.54 5.43
N ASN A 139 13.56 -2.70 5.34
CA ASN A 139 14.66 -2.89 4.42
C ASN A 139 14.14 -3.28 3.04
N LEU A 140 14.83 -2.79 2.00
CA LEU A 140 14.56 -3.17 0.63
C LEU A 140 15.27 -4.49 0.31
N VAL A 141 14.50 -5.54 0.04
CA VAL A 141 14.99 -6.84 -0.43
C VAL A 141 15.04 -6.81 -1.96
N VAL A 142 16.14 -7.25 -2.54
CA VAL A 142 16.45 -7.09 -3.97
C VAL A 142 16.92 -8.40 -4.57
N CYS A 143 16.34 -8.80 -5.68
CA CYS A 143 16.90 -9.78 -6.59
C CYS A 143 18.08 -9.15 -7.34
N GLU A 144 19.32 -9.47 -6.99
CA GLU A 144 20.51 -9.01 -7.73
C GLU A 144 20.93 -10.08 -8.74
N GLY A 145 20.23 -10.10 -9.87
CA GLY A 145 20.33 -11.18 -10.88
C GLY A 145 21.71 -11.39 -11.44
N GLY A 146 22.47 -10.32 -11.74
CA GLY A 146 23.80 -10.44 -12.28
C GLY A 146 24.80 -11.11 -11.33
N ASN A 147 24.59 -11.01 -10.02
CA ASN A 147 25.39 -11.70 -9.01
C ASN A 147 24.76 -13.04 -8.57
N GLY A 148 23.54 -13.36 -9.03
CA GLY A 148 22.81 -14.59 -8.65
C GLY A 148 22.58 -14.68 -7.16
N ARG A 149 21.99 -13.61 -6.55
CA ARG A 149 21.78 -13.55 -5.10
C ARG A 149 20.61 -12.65 -4.73
N LEU A 150 20.12 -12.81 -3.51
CA LEU A 150 19.25 -11.87 -2.82
C LEU A 150 20.07 -11.02 -1.86
N ILE A 151 19.80 -9.73 -1.84
CA ILE A 151 20.39 -8.78 -0.89
C ILE A 151 19.31 -8.01 -0.15
N SER A 152 19.63 -7.54 1.04
CA SER A 152 18.84 -6.58 1.82
C SER A 152 19.59 -5.26 1.89
N ILE A 153 18.88 -4.15 1.71
CA ILE A 153 19.40 -2.79 1.74
C ILE A 153 18.62 -2.01 2.79
N THR A 154 19.30 -1.53 3.84
CA THR A 154 18.64 -0.70 4.85
C THR A 154 18.24 0.66 4.27
N PRO A 155 17.32 1.43 4.91
CA PRO A 155 17.00 2.80 4.50
C PRO A 155 18.22 3.73 4.42
N GLN A 156 19.32 3.40 5.13
CA GLN A 156 20.58 4.13 5.10
C GLN A 156 21.54 3.64 3.99
N GLY A 157 21.12 2.68 3.16
CA GLY A 157 21.93 2.16 2.04
C GLY A 157 22.97 1.10 2.44
N VAL A 158 22.88 0.47 3.63
CA VAL A 158 23.76 -0.62 4.02
C VAL A 158 23.28 -1.91 3.38
N ILE A 159 24.18 -2.59 2.63
CA ILE A 159 23.87 -3.82 1.91
C ILE A 159 24.33 -5.04 2.72
N SER A 160 23.49 -6.06 2.80
CA SER A 160 23.80 -7.40 3.29
C SER A 160 23.28 -8.48 2.35
N VAL A 161 23.95 -9.64 2.29
CA VAL A 161 23.51 -10.78 1.48
C VAL A 161 22.57 -11.64 2.32
N LEU A 162 21.38 -11.94 1.77
CA LEU A 162 20.39 -12.82 2.39
C LEU A 162 20.56 -14.28 1.94
N ALA A 163 20.73 -14.48 0.63
CA ALA A 163 20.94 -15.80 0.04
C ALA A 163 21.70 -15.64 -1.29
N ASP A 164 22.71 -16.50 -1.54
CA ASP A 164 23.54 -16.45 -2.76
C ASP A 164 23.69 -17.83 -3.44
N GLN A 165 23.12 -18.88 -2.86
CA GLN A 165 23.27 -20.23 -3.37
C GLN A 165 22.18 -21.19 -2.87
N TYR A 166 21.99 -22.27 -3.64
CA TYR A 166 21.25 -23.46 -3.22
C TYR A 166 22.15 -24.70 -3.37
N ASN A 167 22.30 -25.47 -2.31
CA ASN A 167 23.18 -26.66 -2.27
C ASN A 167 24.63 -26.43 -2.77
N GLY A 168 25.20 -25.24 -2.49
CA GLY A 168 26.58 -24.89 -2.88
C GLY A 168 26.72 -24.39 -4.32
N ILE A 169 25.62 -24.22 -5.05
CA ILE A 169 25.59 -23.68 -6.41
C ILE A 169 24.87 -22.34 -6.37
N ARG A 170 25.47 -21.29 -6.95
CA ARG A 170 24.83 -19.95 -7.05
C ARG A 170 23.50 -20.04 -7.79
N PHE A 171 22.59 -19.11 -7.50
CA PHE A 171 21.36 -18.97 -8.29
C PHE A 171 21.67 -18.56 -9.74
N ASN A 172 20.71 -18.79 -10.64
CA ASN A 172 20.79 -18.36 -12.03
C ASN A 172 20.79 -16.83 -12.12
N GLU A 173 19.62 -16.24 -12.23
CA GLU A 173 19.39 -14.80 -12.29
C GLU A 173 18.11 -14.50 -11.48
N PRO A 174 18.17 -14.46 -10.11
CA PRO A 174 16.98 -14.10 -9.31
C PRO A 174 16.26 -12.91 -9.91
N ASN A 175 14.98 -13.11 -10.23
CA ASN A 175 14.22 -12.18 -11.06
C ASN A 175 13.21 -11.38 -10.24
N ASP A 176 12.18 -12.02 -9.70
CA ASP A 176 11.16 -11.34 -8.93
C ASP A 176 10.94 -12.05 -7.58
N LEU A 177 10.35 -11.34 -6.60
CA LEU A 177 10.18 -11.86 -5.24
C LEU A 177 8.95 -11.31 -4.55
N TRP A 178 8.44 -12.11 -3.62
CA TRP A 178 7.40 -11.73 -2.67
C TRP A 178 7.78 -12.13 -1.25
N ILE A 179 7.47 -11.29 -0.26
CA ILE A 179 7.70 -11.54 1.16
C ILE A 179 6.37 -11.88 1.83
N ASP A 180 6.30 -13.05 2.46
CA ASP A 180 5.10 -13.47 3.17
C ASP A 180 4.90 -12.68 4.50
N PRO A 181 3.71 -12.69 5.12
CA PRO A 181 3.46 -11.98 6.37
C PRO A 181 4.29 -12.42 7.58
N LYS A 182 5.17 -13.42 7.42
CA LYS A 182 6.11 -13.92 8.44
C LYS A 182 7.56 -13.59 8.10
N ASP A 183 7.81 -12.76 7.10
CA ASP A 183 9.13 -12.44 6.54
C ASP A 183 9.83 -13.62 5.83
N GLY A 184 9.09 -14.61 5.38
CA GLY A 184 9.60 -15.61 4.44
C GLY A 184 9.64 -15.05 3.02
N ILE A 185 10.71 -15.32 2.26
CA ILE A 185 10.93 -14.72 0.94
C ILE A 185 10.79 -15.80 -0.13
N TYR A 186 9.81 -15.65 -1.03
CA TYR A 186 9.70 -16.46 -2.25
C TYR A 186 10.32 -15.69 -3.41
N PHE A 187 11.10 -16.35 -4.26
CA PHE A 187 11.67 -15.70 -5.43
C PHE A 187 11.79 -16.66 -6.61
N THR A 188 11.68 -16.11 -7.80
CA THR A 188 11.88 -16.81 -9.06
C THR A 188 13.33 -16.71 -9.53
N ASP A 189 13.86 -17.80 -10.11
CA ASP A 189 15.27 -17.90 -10.53
C ASP A 189 15.40 -18.44 -11.96
N PRO A 190 14.89 -17.69 -12.97
CA PRO A 190 15.08 -18.03 -14.37
C PRO A 190 16.52 -17.73 -14.84
N ALA A 191 16.83 -18.03 -16.10
CA ALA A 191 18.06 -17.65 -16.78
C ALA A 191 17.73 -16.96 -18.11
N TYR A 192 17.97 -15.66 -18.19
CA TYR A 192 17.71 -14.87 -19.41
C TYR A 192 19.00 -14.51 -20.18
N ASN A 193 20.01 -14.06 -19.46
CA ASN A 193 21.24 -13.51 -20.06
C ASN A 193 22.44 -14.44 -19.88
N SER A 194 22.36 -15.38 -18.96
CA SER A 194 23.43 -16.32 -18.62
C SER A 194 22.97 -17.77 -18.86
N PRO A 195 23.90 -18.70 -19.08
CA PRO A 195 23.56 -20.11 -19.06
C PRO A 195 22.98 -20.52 -17.69
N VAL A 196 22.03 -21.45 -17.69
CA VAL A 196 21.51 -22.07 -16.47
C VAL A 196 22.67 -22.68 -15.67
N VAL A 197 22.87 -22.26 -14.44
CA VAL A 197 23.91 -22.78 -13.53
C VAL A 197 23.36 -23.77 -12.51
N GLN A 198 22.08 -23.65 -12.17
CA GLN A 198 21.32 -24.68 -11.46
C GLN A 198 20.92 -25.79 -12.44
N GLU A 199 20.36 -26.91 -11.97
CA GLU A 199 19.86 -28.00 -12.85
C GLU A 199 18.67 -27.60 -13.72
N GLY A 200 18.04 -26.44 -13.44
CA GLY A 200 16.88 -25.88 -14.11
C GLY A 200 16.57 -24.46 -13.66
N GLU A 201 15.37 -23.99 -13.99
CA GLU A 201 14.85 -22.68 -13.60
C GLU A 201 13.73 -22.91 -12.57
N TYR A 202 13.88 -22.36 -11.37
CA TYR A 202 13.13 -22.80 -10.21
C TYR A 202 12.53 -21.62 -9.43
N VAL A 203 11.67 -21.95 -8.46
CA VAL A 203 11.22 -21.03 -7.44
C VAL A 203 11.74 -21.50 -6.09
N TYR A 204 12.28 -20.58 -5.32
CA TYR A 204 12.87 -20.85 -4.01
C TYR A 204 12.15 -20.10 -2.90
N TYR A 205 12.32 -20.61 -1.68
CA TYR A 205 11.87 -20.02 -0.43
C TYR A 205 13.04 -19.86 0.54
N VAL A 206 13.22 -18.65 1.05
CA VAL A 206 14.13 -18.35 2.16
C VAL A 206 13.27 -18.22 3.42
N PRO A 207 13.41 -19.13 4.41
CA PRO A 207 12.63 -19.03 5.65
C PRO A 207 12.92 -17.74 6.43
N PRO A 208 11.97 -17.26 7.28
CA PRO A 208 12.16 -16.12 8.15
C PRO A 208 13.46 -16.22 8.97
N MET A 209 14.10 -15.08 9.25
CA MET A 209 15.36 -14.98 9.99
C MET A 209 16.56 -15.72 9.36
N GLY A 210 16.51 -16.05 8.07
CA GLY A 210 17.62 -16.63 7.34
C GLY A 210 17.84 -18.11 7.65
N GLY A 211 16.93 -18.99 7.26
CA GLY A 211 17.08 -20.44 7.29
C GLY A 211 17.75 -21.00 6.02
N GLN A 212 17.83 -22.33 5.94
CA GLN A 212 18.28 -22.98 4.73
C GLN A 212 17.27 -22.72 3.60
N VAL A 213 17.75 -22.26 2.45
CA VAL A 213 16.94 -22.05 1.25
C VAL A 213 16.31 -23.37 0.81
N VAL A 214 15.03 -23.33 0.46
CA VAL A 214 14.25 -24.47 -0.01
C VAL A 214 13.82 -24.23 -1.44
N ARG A 215 13.94 -25.21 -2.33
CA ARG A 215 13.37 -25.19 -3.66
C ARG A 215 11.92 -25.64 -3.56
N VAL A 216 10.97 -24.78 -3.94
CA VAL A 216 9.52 -25.01 -3.70
C VAL A 216 8.73 -25.31 -4.97
N VAL A 217 9.26 -24.91 -6.16
CA VAL A 217 8.67 -25.28 -7.47
C VAL A 217 9.78 -25.66 -8.45
N GLU A 218 9.60 -26.76 -9.16
CA GLU A 218 10.63 -27.36 -10.03
C GLU A 218 10.14 -27.62 -11.47
N ASN A 219 8.88 -27.38 -11.76
CA ASN A 219 8.23 -27.81 -13.00
C ASN A 219 7.76 -26.65 -13.88
N LEU A 220 8.29 -25.45 -13.68
CA LEU A 220 8.06 -24.30 -14.55
C LEU A 220 9.16 -24.19 -15.61
N VAL A 221 8.83 -23.54 -16.73
CA VAL A 221 9.76 -23.40 -17.87
C VAL A 221 10.64 -22.17 -17.70
N LYS A 222 10.03 -21.02 -17.34
CA LYS A 222 10.72 -19.77 -17.09
C LYS A 222 9.89 -18.92 -16.12
N PRO A 223 9.96 -19.25 -14.80
CA PRO A 223 9.23 -18.49 -13.80
C PRO A 223 9.73 -17.03 -13.77
N ASN A 224 8.78 -16.08 -13.72
CA ASN A 224 9.07 -14.64 -13.71
C ASN A 224 8.27 -13.97 -12.58
N GLY A 225 7.23 -13.21 -12.85
CA GLY A 225 6.46 -12.49 -11.84
C GLY A 225 5.92 -13.41 -10.73
N ILE A 226 5.96 -12.93 -9.50
CA ILE A 226 5.51 -13.67 -8.32
C ILE A 226 4.87 -12.71 -7.31
N GLU A 227 3.68 -13.05 -6.80
CA GLU A 227 2.97 -12.25 -5.82
C GLU A 227 2.09 -13.14 -4.94
N GLY A 228 1.99 -12.84 -3.65
CA GLY A 228 1.17 -13.58 -2.72
C GLY A 228 -0.08 -12.83 -2.28
N SER A 229 -1.09 -13.59 -1.85
CA SER A 229 -2.27 -13.01 -1.22
C SER A 229 -1.91 -12.34 0.11
N LYS A 230 -2.59 -11.25 0.43
CA LYS A 230 -2.38 -10.44 1.64
C LYS A 230 -2.48 -11.25 2.94
N ASP A 231 -3.30 -12.33 2.94
CA ASP A 231 -3.44 -13.24 4.07
C ASP A 231 -2.36 -14.34 4.15
N GLY A 232 -1.40 -14.34 3.22
CA GLY A 232 -0.29 -15.29 3.17
C GLY A 232 -0.69 -16.74 2.89
N LYS A 233 -1.89 -16.99 2.31
CA LYS A 233 -2.36 -18.36 2.07
C LYS A 233 -2.19 -18.84 0.63
N LYS A 234 -2.02 -17.91 -0.31
CA LYS A 234 -1.86 -18.22 -1.74
C LYS A 234 -0.69 -17.45 -2.32
N ILE A 235 -0.07 -18.04 -3.33
CA ILE A 235 0.95 -17.38 -4.14
C ILE A 235 0.69 -17.65 -5.62
N TYR A 236 0.86 -16.62 -6.42
CA TYR A 236 0.68 -16.62 -7.86
C TYR A 236 2.04 -16.51 -8.52
N ILE A 237 2.30 -17.35 -9.52
CA ILE A 237 3.58 -17.41 -10.20
C ILE A 237 3.32 -17.46 -11.71
N ALA A 238 3.87 -16.49 -12.42
CA ALA A 238 3.82 -16.45 -13.87
C ALA A 238 4.96 -17.32 -14.45
N ASP A 239 4.60 -18.28 -15.27
CA ASP A 239 5.53 -19.01 -16.12
C ASP A 239 5.55 -18.36 -17.51
N TRP A 240 6.47 -17.43 -17.69
CA TRP A 240 6.65 -16.72 -18.96
C TRP A 240 6.92 -17.68 -20.11
N GLY A 241 7.75 -18.71 -19.87
CA GLY A 241 8.15 -19.67 -20.89
C GLY A 241 7.02 -20.58 -21.35
N ALA A 242 6.16 -21.02 -20.45
CA ALA A 242 4.97 -21.82 -20.78
C ALA A 242 3.76 -20.97 -21.17
N ASN A 243 3.83 -19.64 -21.04
CA ASN A 243 2.72 -18.70 -21.23
C ASN A 243 1.49 -19.05 -20.37
N GLN A 244 1.71 -19.29 -19.07
CA GLN A 244 0.69 -19.66 -18.10
C GLN A 244 0.97 -18.97 -16.75
N THR A 245 -0.08 -18.72 -15.97
CA THR A 245 0.05 -18.27 -14.58
C THR A 245 -0.62 -19.29 -13.67
N TYR A 246 0.12 -19.67 -12.64
CA TYR A 246 -0.31 -20.67 -11.66
C TYR A 246 -0.58 -20.03 -10.31
N VAL A 247 -1.48 -20.65 -9.55
CA VAL A 247 -1.70 -20.34 -8.13
C VAL A 247 -1.44 -21.60 -7.30
N TYR A 248 -0.83 -21.40 -6.14
CA TYR A 248 -0.51 -22.43 -5.15
C TYR A 248 -1.09 -22.05 -3.79
N ASP A 249 -1.37 -23.04 -2.97
CA ASP A 249 -1.66 -22.85 -1.56
C ASP A 249 -0.33 -22.91 -0.77
N ILE A 250 -0.15 -21.99 0.20
CA ILE A 250 1.05 -21.90 1.03
C ILE A 250 0.83 -22.66 2.34
N ASN A 251 1.71 -23.62 2.63
CA ASN A 251 1.74 -24.36 3.89
C ASN A 251 2.40 -23.54 5.02
N SER A 252 2.19 -23.95 6.26
CA SER A 252 2.78 -23.28 7.43
C SER A 252 4.31 -23.30 7.47
N ASP A 253 4.95 -24.25 6.77
CA ASP A 253 6.41 -24.40 6.64
C ASP A 253 6.99 -23.71 5.39
N GLY A 254 6.17 -22.99 4.62
CA GLY A 254 6.56 -22.30 3.40
C GLY A 254 6.53 -23.18 2.14
N SER A 255 6.22 -24.46 2.24
CA SER A 255 6.05 -25.33 1.06
C SER A 255 4.77 -24.98 0.28
N LEU A 256 4.80 -25.19 -1.06
CA LEU A 256 3.69 -24.88 -1.96
C LEU A 256 2.96 -26.16 -2.37
N LEU A 257 1.63 -26.09 -2.35
CA LEU A 257 0.73 -27.21 -2.63
C LEU A 257 -0.34 -26.83 -3.66
N ASN A 258 -1.05 -27.83 -4.16
CA ASN A 258 -2.26 -27.66 -4.96
C ASN A 258 -2.07 -26.73 -6.17
N GLN A 259 -0.95 -26.91 -6.91
CA GLN A 259 -0.70 -26.16 -8.15
C GLN A 259 -1.91 -26.26 -9.08
N ARG A 260 -2.41 -25.12 -9.53
CA ARG A 260 -3.43 -25.02 -10.57
C ARG A 260 -3.18 -23.84 -11.48
N MET A 261 -3.38 -24.00 -12.75
CA MET A 261 -3.39 -22.90 -13.70
C MET A 261 -4.61 -22.03 -13.42
N ILE A 262 -4.38 -20.72 -13.22
CA ILE A 262 -5.46 -19.73 -13.02
C ILE A 262 -5.72 -18.95 -14.30
N VAL A 263 -4.67 -18.65 -15.08
CA VAL A 263 -4.77 -17.92 -16.35
C VAL A 263 -3.90 -18.59 -17.40
N ALA A 264 -4.43 -18.76 -18.63
CA ALA A 264 -3.69 -19.25 -19.79
C ALA A 264 -2.92 -18.09 -20.47
N SER A 265 -2.17 -17.34 -19.67
CA SER A 265 -1.23 -16.28 -20.06
C SER A 265 -0.10 -16.23 -19.06
N GLY A 266 1.14 -16.15 -19.53
CA GLY A 266 2.29 -15.75 -18.72
C GLY A 266 2.38 -14.22 -18.65
N SER A 267 3.19 -13.73 -17.73
CA SER A 267 3.50 -12.30 -17.61
C SER A 267 4.95 -12.07 -17.21
N ASP A 268 5.45 -10.89 -17.44
CA ASP A 268 6.72 -10.44 -16.88
C ASP A 268 6.54 -10.28 -15.36
N GLY A 269 5.95 -9.20 -14.87
CA GLY A 269 5.52 -9.04 -13.50
C GLY A 269 4.02 -9.25 -13.29
N LEU A 270 3.58 -9.29 -12.06
CA LEU A 270 2.17 -9.38 -11.68
C LEU A 270 1.89 -8.73 -10.32
N ALA A 271 0.65 -8.30 -10.10
CA ALA A 271 0.17 -7.80 -8.82
C ALA A 271 -1.26 -8.27 -8.53
N LEU A 272 -1.65 -8.21 -7.26
CA LEU A 272 -3.02 -8.47 -6.80
C LEU A 272 -3.62 -7.19 -6.20
N ASP A 273 -4.90 -6.92 -6.48
CA ASP A 273 -5.65 -5.95 -5.70
C ASP A 273 -6.25 -6.58 -4.42
N ASP A 274 -6.85 -5.76 -3.58
CA ASP A 274 -7.46 -6.22 -2.32
C ASP A 274 -8.64 -7.19 -2.52
N MET A 275 -9.26 -7.21 -3.71
CA MET A 275 -10.31 -8.16 -4.08
C MET A 275 -9.74 -9.49 -4.59
N GLY A 276 -8.42 -9.56 -4.79
CA GLY A 276 -7.72 -10.70 -5.36
C GLY A 276 -7.79 -10.79 -6.88
N ASN A 277 -8.17 -9.71 -7.57
CA ASN A 277 -8.02 -9.63 -9.02
C ASN A 277 -6.54 -9.61 -9.38
N LEU A 278 -6.20 -10.31 -10.46
CA LEU A 278 -4.83 -10.52 -10.90
C LEU A 278 -4.50 -9.59 -12.07
N TYR A 279 -3.49 -8.76 -11.90
CA TYR A 279 -2.98 -7.84 -12.89
C TYR A 279 -1.68 -8.38 -13.47
N LEU A 280 -1.64 -8.65 -14.77
CA LEU A 280 -0.51 -9.25 -15.48
C LEU A 280 0.14 -8.23 -16.42
N ALA A 281 1.45 -8.01 -16.29
CA ALA A 281 2.26 -7.29 -17.27
C ALA A 281 2.47 -8.16 -18.51
N THR A 282 1.63 -7.96 -19.52
CA THR A 282 1.65 -8.71 -20.77
C THR A 282 2.11 -7.82 -21.93
N PRO A 283 2.51 -8.33 -23.10
CA PRO A 283 3.00 -7.49 -24.18
C PRO A 283 2.05 -6.37 -24.56
N ASN A 284 2.53 -5.10 -24.42
CA ASN A 284 1.84 -3.84 -24.75
C ASN A 284 0.60 -3.52 -23.90
N LYS A 285 0.36 -4.21 -22.78
CA LYS A 285 -0.80 -3.97 -21.93
C LYS A 285 -0.66 -4.58 -20.54
N ILE A 286 -1.47 -4.09 -19.61
CA ILE A 286 -1.80 -4.80 -18.38
C ILE A 286 -3.12 -5.53 -18.62
N SER A 287 -3.13 -6.84 -18.41
CA SER A 287 -4.33 -7.68 -18.50
C SER A 287 -4.84 -7.98 -17.10
N ILE A 288 -6.10 -7.66 -16.82
CA ILE A 288 -6.73 -7.78 -15.49
C ILE A 288 -7.71 -8.94 -15.51
N TYR A 289 -7.53 -9.88 -14.59
CA TYR A 289 -8.37 -11.07 -14.45
C TYR A 289 -9.02 -11.09 -13.06
N ASP A 290 -10.24 -11.57 -12.98
CA ASP A 290 -10.92 -11.81 -11.71
C ASP A 290 -10.37 -13.05 -10.97
N THR A 291 -10.85 -13.28 -9.75
CA THR A 291 -10.44 -14.42 -8.92
C THR A 291 -10.73 -15.80 -9.51
N SER A 292 -11.56 -15.87 -10.57
CA SER A 292 -11.84 -17.10 -11.33
C SER A 292 -10.88 -17.30 -12.51
N GLY A 293 -10.07 -16.28 -12.85
CA GLY A 293 -9.19 -16.25 -14.01
C GLY A 293 -9.89 -15.79 -15.30
N GLN A 294 -11.07 -15.17 -15.20
CA GLN A 294 -11.73 -14.57 -16.35
C GLN A 294 -11.16 -13.17 -16.60
N LEU A 295 -10.83 -12.86 -17.86
CA LEU A 295 -10.37 -11.53 -18.27
C LEU A 295 -11.49 -10.51 -18.06
N VAL A 296 -11.22 -9.48 -17.25
CA VAL A 296 -12.12 -8.39 -16.94
C VAL A 296 -11.81 -7.16 -17.80
N ARG A 297 -10.51 -6.83 -17.93
CA ARG A 297 -10.06 -5.62 -18.60
C ARG A 297 -8.65 -5.73 -19.15
N GLU A 298 -8.33 -4.88 -20.14
CA GLU A 298 -6.98 -4.65 -20.63
C GLU A 298 -6.69 -3.13 -20.65
N LEU A 299 -5.52 -2.75 -20.16
CA LEU A 299 -4.99 -1.38 -20.18
C LEU A 299 -3.81 -1.34 -21.13
N LEU A 300 -3.96 -0.66 -22.26
CA LEU A 300 -2.89 -0.54 -23.25
C LEU A 300 -1.78 0.36 -22.71
N THR A 301 -0.53 -0.06 -22.93
CA THR A 301 0.66 0.69 -22.52
C THR A 301 1.50 1.10 -23.73
N PRO A 302 2.13 2.29 -23.73
CA PRO A 302 2.96 2.75 -24.84
C PRO A 302 4.19 1.89 -25.10
N GLU A 303 4.72 1.23 -24.07
CA GLU A 303 5.82 0.26 -24.13
C GLU A 303 5.38 -1.04 -23.47
N ASN A 304 6.12 -2.13 -23.68
CA ASN A 304 5.86 -3.37 -22.96
C ASN A 304 6.03 -3.12 -21.45
N PRO A 305 4.97 -3.28 -20.64
CA PRO A 305 5.11 -3.25 -19.19
C PRO A 305 5.96 -4.43 -18.74
N THR A 306 6.77 -4.22 -17.73
CA THR A 306 7.66 -5.21 -17.16
C THR A 306 7.15 -5.68 -15.81
N ASN A 307 6.75 -4.75 -14.93
CA ASN A 307 6.19 -5.12 -13.63
C ASN A 307 5.24 -4.02 -13.12
N LEU A 308 4.58 -4.23 -11.97
CA LEU A 308 3.59 -3.31 -11.43
C LEU A 308 3.41 -3.51 -9.93
N THR A 309 2.98 -2.46 -9.23
CA THR A 309 2.63 -2.51 -7.80
C THR A 309 1.53 -1.50 -7.49
N PHE A 310 0.73 -1.77 -6.48
CA PHE A 310 -0.25 -0.82 -5.96
C PHE A 310 0.38 0.11 -4.93
N THR A 311 0.06 1.40 -5.01
CA THR A 311 0.51 2.44 -4.09
C THR A 311 -0.57 3.51 -3.89
N GLY A 312 -0.22 4.60 -3.23
CA GLY A 312 -1.15 5.67 -2.92
C GLY A 312 -2.03 5.35 -1.71
N LEU A 313 -2.91 6.29 -1.36
CA LEU A 313 -3.85 6.07 -0.27
C LEU A 313 -4.78 4.90 -0.62
N ASN A 314 -4.81 3.89 0.25
CA ASN A 314 -5.61 2.69 0.06
C ASN A 314 -5.30 1.91 -1.24
N GLY A 315 -4.07 1.95 -1.75
CA GLY A 315 -3.71 1.23 -2.95
C GLY A 315 -4.35 1.74 -4.24
N SER A 316 -4.86 2.97 -4.26
CA SER A 316 -5.65 3.50 -5.39
C SER A 316 -4.83 3.85 -6.63
N ILE A 317 -3.52 3.75 -6.58
CA ILE A 317 -2.62 4.01 -7.72
C ILE A 317 -1.94 2.70 -8.13
N LEU A 318 -2.07 2.32 -9.39
CA LEU A 318 -1.23 1.29 -9.99
C LEU A 318 0.01 1.95 -10.59
N PHE A 319 1.18 1.64 -10.04
CA PHE A 319 2.48 2.05 -10.59
C PHE A 319 2.99 0.95 -11.50
N ILE A 320 3.41 1.31 -12.71
CA ILE A 320 3.80 0.37 -13.77
C ILE A 320 5.20 0.72 -14.25
N THR A 321 6.11 -0.23 -14.21
CA THR A 321 7.39 -0.16 -14.92
C THR A 321 7.21 -0.68 -16.35
N ALA A 322 7.83 0.00 -17.33
CA ALA A 322 7.69 -0.37 -18.73
C ALA A 322 8.96 0.03 -19.48
N ARG A 323 9.97 -0.85 -19.48
CA ARG A 323 11.26 -0.67 -20.15
C ARG A 323 11.92 0.68 -19.91
N SER A 324 11.66 1.68 -20.75
CA SER A 324 12.36 2.98 -20.68
C SER A 324 11.61 4.04 -19.86
N ALA A 325 10.43 3.74 -19.36
CA ALA A 325 9.57 4.68 -18.63
C ALA A 325 8.81 4.00 -17.48
N VAL A 326 8.21 4.83 -16.62
CA VAL A 326 7.29 4.41 -15.58
C VAL A 326 6.00 5.21 -15.68
N TYR A 327 4.89 4.55 -15.37
CA TYR A 327 3.54 5.08 -15.53
C TYR A 327 2.74 4.89 -14.27
N THR A 328 1.66 5.66 -14.13
CA THR A 328 0.64 5.47 -13.08
C THR A 328 -0.75 5.41 -13.71
N VAL A 329 -1.62 4.64 -13.08
CA VAL A 329 -3.06 4.62 -13.32
C VAL A 329 -3.75 4.89 -11.99
N GLN A 330 -4.62 5.88 -11.94
CA GLN A 330 -5.43 6.17 -10.77
C GLN A 330 -6.74 5.39 -10.85
N PHE A 331 -7.02 4.57 -9.85
CA PHE A 331 -8.31 3.91 -9.69
C PHE A 331 -9.26 4.73 -8.82
N VAL A 332 -10.54 4.68 -9.15
CA VAL A 332 -11.61 5.12 -8.27
C VAL A 332 -12.05 3.90 -7.43
N THR A 333 -12.07 4.05 -6.12
CA THR A 333 -12.51 3.00 -5.20
C THR A 333 -14.02 3.00 -5.07
N ILE A 334 -14.65 1.82 -5.15
CA ILE A 334 -16.06 1.62 -4.82
C ILE A 334 -16.13 1.16 -3.36
N ASP A 335 -16.82 1.91 -2.52
CA ASP A 335 -17.11 1.48 -1.15
C ASP A 335 -18.31 0.52 -1.15
N GLU A 336 -18.05 -0.80 -1.08
CA GLU A 336 -19.11 -1.84 -1.06
C GLU A 336 -19.83 -1.97 0.30
N SER A 337 -19.62 -1.08 1.27
CA SER A 337 -20.29 -1.17 2.57
C SER A 337 -21.80 -0.93 2.53
N SER A 338 -22.44 -0.84 1.34
CA SER A 338 -23.87 -0.50 1.17
C SER A 338 -24.80 -1.61 0.66
N THR A 339 -24.50 -2.91 0.87
CA THR A 339 -25.48 -3.97 0.59
C THR A 339 -25.92 -4.70 1.84
N THR A 340 -26.67 -4.05 2.73
CA THR A 340 -27.64 -4.71 3.59
C THR A 340 -28.88 -3.84 3.77
N ASN A 341 -30.02 -4.37 3.29
CA ASN A 341 -31.35 -3.81 3.47
C ASN A 341 -31.63 -3.34 4.90
N SER A 342 -31.79 -2.05 5.12
CA SER A 342 -32.69 -1.50 6.10
C SER A 342 -33.02 -0.05 5.79
N SER A 343 -34.31 0.23 5.69
CA SER A 343 -34.94 1.49 5.35
C SER A 343 -34.53 2.65 6.27
N LEU A 344 -33.62 3.51 5.81
CA LEU A 344 -33.47 4.95 6.09
C LEU A 344 -32.49 5.50 5.03
N PRO A 345 -32.61 6.74 4.53
CA PRO A 345 -31.78 7.22 3.43
C PRO A 345 -30.34 7.40 3.90
N THR A 346 -29.48 6.43 3.61
CA THR A 346 -28.03 6.56 3.75
C THR A 346 -27.47 7.12 2.46
N ASN A 347 -26.91 8.31 2.53
CA ASN A 347 -26.24 9.02 1.43
C ASN A 347 -24.96 8.28 1.01
N SER A 348 -25.05 7.35 0.09
CA SER A 348 -23.92 6.95 -0.74
C SER A 348 -23.83 7.93 -1.91
N SER A 349 -23.25 9.10 -1.68
CA SER A 349 -23.03 10.04 -2.76
C SER A 349 -21.69 9.74 -3.41
N GLY A 350 -21.69 9.33 -4.66
CA GLY A 350 -20.53 9.42 -5.54
C GLY A 350 -20.16 10.90 -5.81
N PHE A 351 -20.23 11.73 -4.76
CA PHE A 351 -19.95 13.16 -4.84
C PHE A 351 -18.45 13.36 -4.79
N THR A 352 -17.90 13.91 -5.86
CA THR A 352 -16.45 14.08 -6.07
C THR A 352 -16.10 15.54 -6.33
N LEU A 353 -14.88 15.95 -5.92
CA LEU A 353 -14.29 17.25 -6.23
C LEU A 353 -12.95 17.01 -6.94
N THR A 354 -12.76 17.63 -8.08
CA THR A 354 -11.54 17.55 -8.89
C THR A 354 -11.13 18.92 -9.40
N SER A 355 -9.93 19.04 -9.92
CA SER A 355 -9.46 20.22 -10.67
C SER A 355 -8.85 19.79 -12.00
N PRO A 356 -9.08 20.52 -13.10
CA PRO A 356 -8.35 20.28 -14.34
C PRO A 356 -6.89 20.70 -14.28
N ASP A 357 -6.53 21.50 -13.27
CA ASP A 357 -5.21 22.14 -13.18
C ASP A 357 -4.27 21.38 -12.24
N ILE A 358 -4.80 20.51 -11.35
CA ILE A 358 -4.02 19.78 -10.34
C ILE A 358 -4.78 18.53 -9.91
N LEU A 359 -4.05 17.45 -9.67
CA LEU A 359 -4.59 16.21 -9.12
C LEU A 359 -4.63 16.27 -7.59
N GLU A 360 -5.39 15.34 -7.00
CA GLU A 360 -5.39 15.09 -5.56
C GLU A 360 -3.95 14.84 -5.07
N GLY A 361 -3.58 15.49 -3.96
CA GLY A 361 -2.23 15.41 -3.38
C GLY A 361 -1.14 16.15 -4.17
N GLY A 362 -1.46 16.74 -5.33
CA GLY A 362 -0.50 17.40 -6.21
C GLY A 362 0.12 18.66 -5.62
N VAL A 363 1.27 19.07 -6.19
CA VAL A 363 1.94 20.33 -5.81
C VAL A 363 1.25 21.50 -6.50
N LEU A 364 0.72 22.43 -5.71
CA LEU A 364 0.03 23.61 -6.21
C LEU A 364 1.00 24.48 -7.02
N PRO A 365 0.74 24.73 -8.33
CA PRO A 365 1.57 25.62 -9.13
C PRO A 365 1.65 27.02 -8.54
N VAL A 366 2.79 27.68 -8.70
CA VAL A 366 3.09 29.01 -8.12
C VAL A 366 2.01 30.05 -8.48
N GLU A 367 1.39 29.93 -9.66
CA GLU A 367 0.34 30.87 -10.09
C GLU A 367 -0.89 30.91 -9.16
N TYR A 368 -1.16 29.86 -8.39
CA TYR A 368 -2.27 29.77 -7.41
C TYR A 368 -1.89 30.26 -6.01
N THR A 369 -0.66 30.70 -5.82
CA THR A 369 -0.10 31.10 -4.52
C THR A 369 0.25 32.57 -4.47
N CYS A 370 0.59 33.08 -3.28
CA CYS A 370 1.04 34.48 -3.12
C CYS A 370 2.41 34.77 -3.75
N ASP A 371 3.14 33.75 -4.13
CA ASP A 371 4.44 33.88 -4.83
C ASP A 371 4.24 33.98 -6.35
N GLY A 372 2.98 33.84 -6.84
CA GLY A 372 2.56 33.99 -8.23
C GLY A 372 1.50 35.07 -8.42
N VAL A 373 0.57 34.83 -9.33
CA VAL A 373 -0.50 35.78 -9.69
C VAL A 373 -1.75 35.64 -8.81
N SER A 374 -1.73 34.73 -7.83
CA SER A 374 -2.81 34.53 -6.85
C SER A 374 -4.15 34.11 -7.46
N SER A 375 -4.13 33.32 -8.53
CA SER A 375 -5.34 32.80 -9.16
C SER A 375 -6.10 31.85 -8.24
N THR A 376 -7.43 31.76 -8.36
CA THR A 376 -8.19 30.65 -7.80
C THR A 376 -8.02 29.41 -8.67
N LEU A 377 -8.03 28.22 -8.05
CA LEU A 377 -8.01 26.96 -8.76
C LEU A 377 -9.33 26.73 -9.49
N ALA A 378 -9.29 26.19 -10.71
CA ALA A 378 -10.49 25.69 -11.36
C ALA A 378 -10.94 24.41 -10.66
N LEU A 379 -12.25 24.28 -10.39
CA LEU A 379 -12.84 23.16 -9.64
C LEU A 379 -14.00 22.55 -10.41
N ASN A 380 -14.11 21.24 -10.40
CA ASN A 380 -15.24 20.48 -10.94
C ASN A 380 -15.76 19.53 -9.86
N TRP A 381 -17.09 19.38 -9.76
CA TRP A 381 -17.69 18.39 -8.88
C TRP A 381 -18.84 17.68 -9.58
N SER A 382 -19.06 16.43 -9.21
CA SER A 382 -20.10 15.58 -9.80
C SER A 382 -20.63 14.57 -8.78
N GLY A 383 -21.76 13.95 -9.11
CA GLY A 383 -22.36 12.93 -8.25
C GLY A 383 -23.02 13.50 -6.98
N ALA A 384 -23.44 14.76 -7.00
CA ALA A 384 -24.14 15.34 -5.86
C ALA A 384 -25.42 14.54 -5.54
N PRO A 385 -25.78 14.34 -4.25
CA PRO A 385 -26.98 13.63 -3.87
C PRO A 385 -28.27 14.28 -4.39
N ASP A 386 -29.27 13.46 -4.62
CA ASP A 386 -30.63 13.95 -4.89
C ASP A 386 -31.10 14.87 -3.74
N GLY A 387 -31.75 15.96 -4.11
CA GLY A 387 -32.20 16.98 -3.15
C GLY A 387 -31.17 18.07 -2.86
N THR A 388 -30.03 18.09 -3.56
CA THR A 388 -29.07 19.21 -3.50
C THR A 388 -29.72 20.47 -4.06
N VAL A 389 -29.78 21.53 -3.22
CA VAL A 389 -30.36 22.83 -3.53
C VAL A 389 -29.26 23.86 -3.82
N SER A 390 -28.14 23.78 -3.13
CA SER A 390 -26.99 24.67 -3.31
C SER A 390 -25.67 23.94 -3.01
N TYR A 391 -24.56 24.57 -3.40
CA TYR A 391 -23.23 24.14 -2.99
C TYR A 391 -22.52 25.26 -2.21
N ALA A 392 -21.53 24.85 -1.45
CA ALA A 392 -20.57 25.74 -0.83
C ALA A 392 -19.16 25.19 -0.91
N ILE A 393 -18.16 26.06 -0.86
CA ILE A 393 -16.74 25.72 -0.92
C ILE A 393 -16.03 26.33 0.28
N LEU A 394 -15.19 25.54 0.93
CA LEU A 394 -14.22 25.97 1.94
C LEU A 394 -12.83 25.55 1.47
N MET A 395 -11.85 26.43 1.58
CA MET A 395 -10.44 26.11 1.47
C MET A 395 -9.74 26.42 2.77
N ASP A 396 -9.11 25.41 3.38
CA ASP A 396 -8.38 25.61 4.63
C ASP A 396 -7.04 24.83 4.67
N HIS A 397 -6.25 25.13 5.71
CA HIS A 397 -5.06 24.39 6.12
C HIS A 397 -5.13 24.19 7.62
N ILE A 398 -5.09 22.93 8.05
CA ILE A 398 -5.14 22.53 9.45
C ILE A 398 -3.74 22.08 9.86
N ALA A 399 -2.96 22.95 10.50
CA ALA A 399 -1.63 22.61 11.01
C ALA A 399 -1.72 21.84 12.35
N SER A 400 -2.74 22.13 13.17
CA SER A 400 -3.11 21.42 14.39
C SER A 400 -4.57 21.74 14.76
N PRO A 401 -5.21 21.04 15.72
CA PRO A 401 -6.58 21.36 16.15
C PRO A 401 -6.79 22.80 16.64
N THR A 402 -5.73 23.50 17.01
CA THR A 402 -5.75 24.91 17.50
C THR A 402 -5.05 25.87 16.54
N ASP A 403 -4.55 25.40 15.40
CA ASP A 403 -3.84 26.21 14.40
C ASP A 403 -4.44 25.94 13.03
N ILE A 404 -5.56 26.61 12.75
CA ILE A 404 -6.36 26.45 11.54
C ILE A 404 -6.38 27.77 10.78
N HIS A 405 -6.04 27.72 9.50
CA HIS A 405 -6.06 28.84 8.59
C HIS A 405 -7.03 28.54 7.45
N TRP A 406 -7.94 29.47 7.16
CA TRP A 406 -8.84 29.33 6.01
C TRP A 406 -8.58 30.46 5.01
N TYR A 407 -8.73 30.10 3.74
CA TYR A 407 -8.28 30.92 2.62
C TYR A 407 -9.42 31.33 1.71
N TRP A 408 -10.51 30.56 1.71
CA TRP A 408 -11.65 30.82 0.86
C TRP A 408 -12.93 30.20 1.43
N ILE A 409 -13.98 31.03 1.54
CA ILE A 409 -15.35 30.59 1.79
C ILE A 409 -16.20 31.15 0.66
N LEU A 410 -16.93 30.28 -0.05
CA LEU A 410 -17.87 30.62 -1.09
C LEU A 410 -19.14 29.77 -0.89
N TYR A 411 -20.31 30.39 -0.74
CA TYR A 411 -21.57 29.74 -0.46
C TYR A 411 -22.67 30.25 -1.39
N ASP A 412 -23.89 29.68 -1.32
CA ASP A 412 -25.01 29.98 -2.21
C ASP A 412 -24.67 29.79 -3.70
N ILE A 413 -23.86 28.75 -3.99
CA ILE A 413 -23.59 28.33 -5.36
C ILE A 413 -24.81 27.55 -5.83
N PRO A 414 -25.50 27.97 -6.92
CA PRO A 414 -26.68 27.28 -7.41
C PRO A 414 -26.47 25.82 -7.78
N ALA A 415 -27.47 24.95 -7.53
CA ALA A 415 -27.38 23.50 -7.76
C ALA A 415 -27.08 23.09 -9.23
N ASN A 416 -27.35 23.94 -10.21
CA ASN A 416 -27.00 23.70 -11.59
C ASN A 416 -25.56 24.07 -11.96
N ILE A 417 -24.80 24.62 -11.04
CA ILE A 417 -23.37 24.88 -11.20
C ILE A 417 -22.61 23.68 -10.63
N THR A 418 -21.83 23.02 -11.47
CA THR A 418 -21.01 21.85 -11.10
C THR A 418 -19.53 22.08 -11.36
N SER A 419 -19.15 23.33 -11.69
CA SER A 419 -17.76 23.72 -11.90
C SER A 419 -17.55 25.21 -11.68
N LEU A 420 -16.34 25.58 -11.30
CA LEU A 420 -15.85 26.96 -11.29
C LEU A 420 -14.59 27.03 -12.16
N LEU A 421 -14.56 27.96 -13.08
CA LEU A 421 -13.33 28.22 -13.84
C LEU A 421 -12.33 29.01 -12.96
N LYS A 422 -11.08 28.99 -13.37
CA LYS A 422 -10.02 29.83 -12.77
C LYS A 422 -10.49 31.29 -12.71
N ASN A 423 -10.36 31.91 -11.53
CA ASN A 423 -10.74 33.29 -11.28
C ASN A 423 -12.22 33.63 -11.56
N THR A 424 -13.11 32.64 -11.39
CA THR A 424 -14.56 32.86 -11.50
C THR A 424 -15.00 33.92 -10.49
N THR A 425 -15.83 34.85 -10.93
CA THR A 425 -16.49 35.88 -10.12
C THR A 425 -17.99 35.89 -10.39
N GLY A 426 -18.78 36.38 -9.45
CA GLY A 426 -20.25 36.54 -9.64
C GLY A 426 -21.05 35.24 -9.50
N ILE A 427 -20.44 34.16 -9.01
CA ILE A 427 -21.11 32.91 -8.61
C ILE A 427 -20.97 32.77 -7.09
N GLY A 428 -22.10 32.61 -6.40
CA GLY A 428 -22.13 32.48 -4.95
C GLY A 428 -21.83 33.79 -4.21
N VAL A 429 -21.73 33.68 -2.87
CA VAL A 429 -21.43 34.77 -1.93
C VAL A 429 -20.16 34.41 -1.18
N LEU A 430 -19.29 35.40 -0.96
CA LEU A 430 -18.03 35.20 -0.24
C LEU A 430 -18.23 35.41 1.27
N GLY A 431 -17.64 34.52 2.07
CA GLY A 431 -17.33 34.77 3.47
C GLY A 431 -15.92 35.33 3.65
N THR A 432 -15.52 35.61 4.88
CA THR A 432 -14.18 36.12 5.18
C THR A 432 -13.11 35.03 5.07
N ASN A 433 -11.89 35.43 4.75
CA ASN A 433 -10.72 34.55 4.86
C ASN A 433 -9.93 34.84 6.14
N GLY A 434 -9.26 33.85 6.71
CA GLY A 434 -8.48 33.97 7.95
C GLY A 434 -7.09 34.59 7.77
N VAL A 435 -6.77 35.13 6.57
CA VAL A 435 -5.47 35.76 6.30
C VAL A 435 -5.51 37.26 6.51
N ASN A 436 -6.60 37.90 6.09
CA ASN A 436 -6.74 39.36 6.13
C ASN A 436 -8.18 39.82 6.43
N ASP A 437 -9.09 38.92 6.82
CA ASP A 437 -10.48 39.18 7.20
C ASP A 437 -11.33 39.81 6.09
N LYS A 438 -10.99 39.61 4.83
CA LYS A 438 -11.71 40.16 3.67
C LYS A 438 -12.60 39.14 2.99
N LEU A 439 -13.62 39.60 2.27
CA LEU A 439 -14.50 38.84 1.40
C LEU A 439 -13.83 38.55 0.05
N GLU A 440 -12.79 37.73 0.07
CA GLU A 440 -12.02 37.38 -1.12
C GLU A 440 -11.32 36.02 -0.93
N TYR A 441 -10.87 35.43 -2.03
CA TYR A 441 -9.90 34.35 -1.98
C TYR A 441 -8.55 34.89 -1.51
N ALA A 442 -7.95 34.28 -0.50
CA ALA A 442 -6.59 34.53 -0.10
C ALA A 442 -5.70 33.40 -0.63
N PRO A 443 -4.65 33.70 -1.41
CA PRO A 443 -3.78 32.64 -1.94
C PRO A 443 -2.95 31.99 -0.83
N PRO A 444 -2.62 30.69 -0.93
CA PRO A 444 -1.64 30.02 -0.07
C PRO A 444 -0.35 30.82 0.04
N CYS A 445 0.03 31.21 1.26
CA CYS A 445 1.19 32.05 1.53
C CYS A 445 1.84 31.67 2.85
N SER A 446 2.06 30.38 3.08
CA SER A 446 2.52 29.89 4.34
C SER A 446 3.92 30.42 4.71
N LYS A 447 4.08 30.84 5.94
CA LYS A 447 5.38 31.26 6.51
C LYS A 447 6.02 30.03 7.17
N GLY A 448 7.29 29.78 6.87
CA GLY A 448 8.11 28.76 7.52
C GLY A 448 8.48 27.60 6.60
N PRO A 449 9.45 26.79 7.01
CA PRO A 449 9.94 25.67 6.21
C PRO A 449 8.94 24.52 6.15
N GLY A 450 8.99 23.75 5.05
CA GLY A 450 8.23 22.52 4.86
C GLY A 450 7.01 22.67 3.96
N SER A 451 6.57 21.55 3.44
CA SER A 451 5.35 21.42 2.65
C SER A 451 4.11 21.56 3.54
N LYS A 452 3.08 22.20 3.03
CA LYS A 452 1.78 22.36 3.70
C LYS A 452 0.68 21.86 2.80
N THR A 453 -0.27 21.15 3.39
CA THR A 453 -1.47 20.68 2.69
C THR A 453 -2.58 21.71 2.80
N TYR A 454 -3.19 22.03 1.68
CA TYR A 454 -4.38 22.88 1.57
C TYR A 454 -5.53 22.02 1.08
N THR A 455 -6.64 22.03 1.80
CA THR A 455 -7.82 21.22 1.49
C THR A 455 -8.91 22.11 0.93
N TYR A 456 -9.34 21.85 -0.28
CA TYR A 456 -10.58 22.36 -0.85
C TYR A 456 -11.70 21.37 -0.51
N THR A 457 -12.79 21.87 0.06
CA THR A 457 -13.99 21.06 0.36
C THR A 457 -15.19 21.67 -0.34
N VAL A 458 -15.91 20.88 -1.15
CA VAL A 458 -17.22 21.24 -1.66
C VAL A 458 -18.30 20.55 -0.84
N PHE A 459 -19.33 21.28 -0.44
CA PHE A 459 -20.49 20.79 0.29
C PHE A 459 -21.70 20.80 -0.66
N ALA A 460 -22.42 19.69 -0.76
CA ALA A 460 -23.75 19.60 -1.40
C ALA A 460 -24.81 19.78 -0.30
N LEU A 461 -25.63 20.82 -0.40
CA LEU A 461 -26.52 21.27 0.65
C LEU A 461 -27.99 21.07 0.28
N SER A 462 -28.82 20.64 1.23
CA SER A 462 -30.29 20.50 1.06
C SER A 462 -31.06 21.82 1.11
N ALA A 463 -30.40 22.90 1.45
CA ALA A 463 -30.92 24.27 1.48
C ALA A 463 -29.77 25.27 1.30
N GLU A 464 -30.08 26.53 1.05
CA GLU A 464 -29.12 27.61 1.16
C GLU A 464 -28.77 27.83 2.64
N PRO A 465 -27.49 27.97 3.02
CA PRO A 465 -27.09 28.22 4.41
C PRO A 465 -27.64 29.56 4.90
N GLN A 466 -28.15 29.58 6.12
CA GLN A 466 -28.74 30.79 6.72
C GLN A 466 -27.79 31.30 7.80
N PHE A 467 -27.44 32.60 7.72
CA PHE A 467 -26.58 33.26 8.65
C PHE A 467 -27.34 34.34 9.44
N SER A 468 -27.01 34.47 10.72
CA SER A 468 -27.55 35.53 11.58
C SER A 468 -26.63 36.78 11.63
N VAL A 469 -25.58 36.75 10.83
CA VAL A 469 -24.55 37.81 10.75
C VAL A 469 -24.38 38.25 9.29
N GLU A 470 -23.78 39.41 9.08
CA GLU A 470 -23.45 39.93 7.76
C GLU A 470 -22.30 39.13 7.11
N PRO A 471 -22.14 39.12 5.79
CA PRO A 471 -21.10 38.36 5.08
C PRO A 471 -19.67 38.63 5.56
N ASP A 472 -19.36 39.84 6.02
CA ASP A 472 -18.06 40.24 6.56
C ASP A 472 -17.77 39.72 7.99
N GLN A 473 -18.72 38.97 8.56
CA GLN A 473 -18.63 38.28 9.84
C GLN A 473 -18.72 36.77 9.70
N ILE A 474 -18.85 36.25 8.47
CA ILE A 474 -18.90 34.82 8.20
C ILE A 474 -17.47 34.29 8.10
N ASP A 475 -16.95 33.88 9.24
CA ASP A 475 -15.69 33.16 9.35
C ASP A 475 -15.89 31.64 9.17
N ARG A 476 -14.83 30.85 9.33
CA ARG A 476 -14.86 29.41 9.18
C ARG A 476 -15.84 28.73 10.15
N GLU A 477 -15.89 29.16 11.40
CA GLU A 477 -16.73 28.52 12.43
C GLU A 477 -18.21 28.83 12.19
N VAL A 478 -18.54 30.08 11.91
CA VAL A 478 -19.90 30.52 11.54
C VAL A 478 -20.38 29.80 10.28
N PHE A 479 -19.51 29.67 9.27
CA PHE A 479 -19.81 28.95 8.05
C PHE A 479 -20.08 27.46 8.32
N LEU A 480 -19.18 26.75 9.01
CA LEU A 480 -19.33 25.32 9.29
C LEU A 480 -20.58 25.02 10.14
N ALA A 481 -20.90 25.88 11.10
CA ALA A 481 -22.11 25.75 11.91
C ALA A 481 -23.38 25.89 11.07
N ALA A 482 -23.41 26.81 10.08
CA ALA A 482 -24.56 27.01 9.20
C ALA A 482 -24.78 25.85 8.23
N VAL A 483 -23.72 25.21 7.74
CA VAL A 483 -23.84 24.08 6.78
C VAL A 483 -24.02 22.72 7.47
N GLN A 484 -23.66 22.56 8.74
CA GLN A 484 -23.64 21.27 9.44
C GLN A 484 -24.98 20.51 9.39
N GLY A 485 -26.10 21.19 9.55
CA GLY A 485 -27.43 20.56 9.60
C GLY A 485 -28.10 20.36 8.23
N ILE A 486 -27.51 20.90 7.15
CA ILE A 486 -28.07 20.89 5.79
C ILE A 486 -27.14 20.21 4.78
N THR A 487 -25.94 19.77 5.19
CA THR A 487 -25.02 19.05 4.33
C THR A 487 -25.56 17.65 4.02
N LEU A 488 -25.76 17.37 2.73
CA LEU A 488 -26.12 16.05 2.21
C LEU A 488 -24.89 15.20 1.96
N ALA A 489 -23.84 15.82 1.42
CA ALA A 489 -22.53 15.21 1.18
C ALA A 489 -21.44 16.28 1.11
N SER A 490 -20.19 15.86 1.25
CA SER A 490 -19.01 16.70 0.98
C SER A 490 -17.97 15.90 0.21
N ALA A 491 -17.15 16.60 -0.59
CA ALA A 491 -16.01 16.04 -1.30
C ALA A 491 -14.80 16.97 -1.14
N THR A 492 -13.61 16.41 -1.13
CA THR A 492 -12.37 17.15 -0.90
C THR A 492 -11.39 17.00 -2.05
N LEU A 493 -10.54 18.01 -2.23
CA LEU A 493 -9.34 17.99 -3.06
C LEU A 493 -8.20 18.55 -2.21
N ASN A 494 -7.19 17.73 -1.95
CA ASN A 494 -6.00 18.12 -1.20
C ASN A 494 -4.88 18.48 -2.17
N VAL A 495 -4.18 19.57 -1.89
CA VAL A 495 -3.04 20.03 -2.67
C VAL A 495 -1.92 20.46 -1.71
N THR A 496 -0.68 20.36 -2.16
CA THR A 496 0.47 20.74 -1.32
C THR A 496 1.20 21.95 -1.88
N TYR A 497 1.77 22.76 -1.03
CA TYR A 497 2.65 23.85 -1.43
C TYR A 497 3.80 24.00 -0.45
N THR A 498 5.01 24.04 -1.01
CA THR A 498 6.24 24.38 -0.26
C THR A 498 6.72 25.72 -0.77
N ARG A 499 6.73 26.70 0.10
CA ARG A 499 7.23 28.02 -0.25
C ARG A 499 8.74 27.95 -0.45
N PRO A 500 9.30 28.49 -1.55
CA PRO A 500 10.74 28.50 -1.83
C PRO A 500 11.57 29.17 -0.74
#